data_36a56fe94fe3cc7e5f07a7baa6df4629
#
_entry.id   36a56fe94fe3cc7e5f07a7baa6df4629
#
_cell.length_a   1.000
_cell.length_b   1.000
_cell.length_c   1.000
_cell.angle_alpha   90.00
_cell.angle_beta   90.00
_cell.angle_gamma   90.00
#
_symmetry.space_group_name_H-M   'P 1'
#
loop_
_entity.id
_entity.type
_entity.pdbx_description
1 polymer ?
#
loop_
_entity_poly.entity_id
_entity_poly.type
_entity_poly.pdbx_seq_one_letter_code
_entity_poly.pdbx_strand_id
1 'polypeptide(L)'
;MGSTVKIPISGELPNSRTNNTNNVELPIDMRFNEGHVVSIIIYSVLMIISAVGNTTVLVLITRRKRASKSRIHVMLMHLAIADLLVTFLMMPLEIGWAITVSWKAGDAMCRIMAFFRVFGLYLSSLILVCISMDRYYAIIRPLQLRDVDKRGKIMICLAWVGSIVFSMPQMVVFHLETHPNITWYSQCVTFNTFPTYTHEVTYSLFGMVVMYWFPLIVIIYTYTSILLEICKRTKKSEHDKIRRSSMGFLTRAKIRTLKMTVIIVAVFFICWTPYYIMSLCVSGIGSTGTPRTKWINEFKEASSCSHPPIPV
;
A
#
# COMPACT_ATOMS: atom_id res chain seq x y z
N MET A 1 -2.69 -32.57 -14.91
CA MET A 1 -3.81 -32.93 -15.80
C MET A 1 -4.28 -31.63 -16.44
N GLY A 2 -3.92 -31.38 -17.72
CA GLY A 2 -4.23 -30.13 -18.42
C GLY A 2 -5.67 -30.15 -18.92
N SER A 3 -6.49 -29.22 -18.41
CA SER A 3 -7.84 -29.01 -18.89
C SER A 3 -7.77 -28.20 -20.20
N THR A 4 -8.00 -28.89 -21.35
CA THR A 4 -8.16 -28.27 -22.66
C THR A 4 -9.56 -27.68 -22.77
N VAL A 5 -9.70 -26.37 -22.78
CA VAL A 5 -10.97 -25.67 -23.00
C VAL A 5 -11.17 -25.53 -24.52
N LYS A 6 -12.22 -26.13 -25.07
CA LYS A 6 -12.62 -25.96 -26.48
C LYS A 6 -13.40 -24.66 -26.63
N ILE A 7 -12.91 -23.71 -27.41
CA ILE A 7 -13.59 -22.47 -27.77
C ILE A 7 -14.33 -22.67 -29.07
N PRO A 8 -15.68 -22.51 -29.17
CA PRO A 8 -16.39 -22.51 -30.42
C PRO A 8 -16.16 -21.21 -31.18
N ILE A 9 -15.57 -21.26 -32.36
CA ILE A 9 -15.48 -20.14 -33.30
C ILE A 9 -16.69 -20.22 -34.21
N SER A 10 -17.67 -19.34 -34.02
CA SER A 10 -18.78 -19.15 -34.94
C SER A 10 -18.40 -18.13 -36.02
N GLY A 11 -18.06 -18.60 -37.17
CA GLY A 11 -17.80 -17.84 -38.39
C GLY A 11 -17.75 -18.80 -39.57
N GLU A 12 -18.90 -19.09 -40.19
CA GLU A 12 -18.98 -19.97 -41.36
C GLU A 12 -18.24 -19.40 -42.57
N LEU A 13 -17.34 -20.20 -43.14
CA LEU A 13 -17.02 -20.19 -44.60
C LEU A 13 -16.80 -21.61 -45.07
N PRO A 14 -17.19 -21.94 -46.33
CA PRO A 14 -17.43 -23.30 -46.74
C PRO A 14 -16.17 -24.02 -47.23
N ASN A 15 -16.09 -25.29 -46.85
CA ASN A 15 -15.47 -26.40 -47.53
C ASN A 15 -13.98 -26.32 -47.90
N SER A 16 -13.12 -26.82 -47.01
CA SER A 16 -12.07 -27.75 -47.38
C SER A 16 -11.67 -28.62 -46.19
N ARG A 17 -11.65 -29.94 -46.42
CA ARG A 17 -11.17 -30.95 -45.45
C ARG A 17 -9.72 -30.65 -45.03
N THR A 18 -9.52 -30.15 -43.84
CA THR A 18 -8.31 -30.43 -43.08
C THR A 18 -8.72 -30.47 -41.62
N ASN A 19 -8.65 -31.66 -41.02
CA ASN A 19 -8.72 -31.86 -39.58
C ASN A 19 -7.51 -31.18 -38.93
N ASN A 20 -7.61 -29.89 -38.66
CA ASN A 20 -6.68 -29.16 -37.82
C ASN A 20 -7.50 -28.46 -36.73
N THR A 21 -7.86 -29.19 -35.70
CA THR A 21 -8.27 -28.59 -34.41
C THR A 21 -7.07 -27.85 -33.89
N ASN A 22 -6.93 -26.56 -34.26
CA ASN A 22 -5.98 -25.68 -33.68
C ASN A 22 -6.38 -25.52 -32.22
N ASN A 23 -5.76 -26.34 -31.35
CA ASN A 23 -5.75 -26.10 -29.92
C ASN A 23 -4.96 -24.80 -29.71
N VAL A 24 -5.68 -23.66 -29.68
CA VAL A 24 -5.07 -22.40 -29.27
C VAL A 24 -4.71 -22.58 -27.81
N GLU A 25 -3.44 -22.81 -27.55
CA GLU A 25 -2.94 -22.82 -26.16
C GLU A 25 -3.08 -21.42 -25.58
N LEU A 26 -3.91 -21.31 -24.55
CA LEU A 26 -4.05 -20.05 -23.80
C LEU A 26 -2.70 -19.63 -23.20
N PRO A 27 -2.33 -18.35 -23.25
CA PRO A 27 -1.16 -17.83 -22.57
C PRO A 27 -1.09 -18.30 -21.12
N ILE A 28 0.12 -18.49 -20.60
CA ILE A 28 0.34 -19.03 -19.26
C ILE A 28 -0.36 -18.21 -18.17
N ASP A 29 -0.49 -16.92 -18.38
CA ASP A 29 -1.10 -15.95 -17.46
C ASP A 29 -2.64 -16.01 -17.44
N MET A 30 -3.25 -16.60 -18.47
CA MET A 30 -4.70 -16.85 -18.53
C MET A 30 -5.09 -18.22 -17.97
N ARG A 31 -4.13 -18.98 -17.47
CA ARG A 31 -4.33 -20.26 -16.81
C ARG A 31 -3.92 -20.17 -15.35
N PHE A 32 -4.58 -20.93 -14.51
CA PHE A 32 -4.14 -21.05 -13.12
C PHE A 32 -2.73 -21.66 -13.09
N ASN A 33 -1.76 -20.94 -12.57
CA ASN A 33 -0.34 -21.29 -12.57
C ASN A 33 0.25 -21.21 -11.15
N GLU A 34 1.53 -21.58 -11.00
CA GLU A 34 2.22 -21.54 -9.72
C GLU A 34 2.28 -20.13 -9.09
N GLY A 35 2.34 -19.08 -9.91
CA GLY A 35 2.30 -17.68 -9.43
C GLY A 35 1.00 -17.36 -8.70
N HIS A 36 -0.14 -17.86 -9.19
CA HIS A 36 -1.43 -17.70 -8.50
C HIS A 36 -1.44 -18.45 -7.16
N VAL A 37 -0.88 -19.68 -7.11
CA VAL A 37 -0.77 -20.45 -5.85
C VAL A 37 0.08 -19.71 -4.82
N VAL A 38 1.24 -19.20 -5.23
CA VAL A 38 2.13 -18.40 -4.36
C VAL A 38 1.41 -17.15 -3.86
N SER A 39 0.72 -16.43 -4.73
CA SER A 39 -0.05 -15.24 -4.36
C SER A 39 -1.14 -15.56 -3.32
N ILE A 40 -1.92 -16.62 -3.54
CA ILE A 40 -2.97 -17.07 -2.62
C ILE A 40 -2.38 -17.39 -1.24
N ILE A 41 -1.26 -18.12 -1.19
CA ILE A 41 -0.59 -18.48 0.06
C ILE A 41 -0.11 -17.22 0.79
N ILE A 42 0.58 -16.31 0.08
CA ILE A 42 1.12 -15.07 0.66
C ILE A 42 -0.01 -14.21 1.20
N TYR A 43 -1.05 -13.92 0.41
CA TYR A 43 -2.19 -13.11 0.86
C TYR A 43 -2.93 -13.75 2.04
N SER A 44 -3.10 -15.08 2.05
CA SER A 44 -3.77 -15.78 3.15
C SER A 44 -2.97 -15.69 4.45
N VAL A 45 -1.65 -15.88 4.39
CA VAL A 45 -0.76 -15.76 5.55
C VAL A 45 -0.73 -14.33 6.07
N LEU A 46 -0.56 -13.35 5.19
CA LEU A 46 -0.56 -11.93 5.57
C LEU A 46 -1.91 -11.50 6.15
N MET A 47 -3.02 -11.98 5.61
CA MET A 47 -4.37 -11.71 6.12
C MET A 47 -4.52 -12.20 7.57
N ILE A 48 -4.07 -13.42 7.87
CA ILE A 48 -4.13 -13.99 9.23
C ILE A 48 -3.26 -13.18 10.19
N ILE A 49 -2.01 -12.89 9.81
CA ILE A 49 -1.07 -12.11 10.64
C ILE A 49 -1.62 -10.72 10.91
N SER A 50 -2.11 -10.04 9.88
CA SER A 50 -2.67 -8.69 9.99
C SER A 50 -3.96 -8.68 10.82
N ALA A 51 -4.87 -9.62 10.59
CA ALA A 51 -6.11 -9.73 11.36
C ALA A 51 -5.83 -9.94 12.85
N VAL A 52 -4.96 -10.89 13.20
CA VAL A 52 -4.60 -11.19 14.60
C VAL A 52 -3.84 -10.02 15.23
N GLY A 53 -2.84 -9.48 14.54
CA GLY A 53 -1.99 -8.39 15.06
C GLY A 53 -2.79 -7.12 15.33
N ASN A 54 -3.51 -6.62 14.34
CA ASN A 54 -4.24 -5.37 14.45
C ASN A 54 -5.48 -5.48 15.35
N THR A 55 -6.18 -6.62 15.36
CA THR A 55 -7.25 -6.88 16.34
C THR A 55 -6.71 -6.90 17.77
N THR A 56 -5.55 -7.54 18.00
CA THR A 56 -4.89 -7.55 19.31
C THR A 56 -4.55 -6.14 19.77
N VAL A 57 -3.96 -5.33 18.89
CA VAL A 57 -3.65 -3.91 19.18
C VAL A 57 -4.92 -3.14 19.54
N LEU A 58 -6.00 -3.31 18.75
CA LEU A 58 -7.27 -2.64 18.98
C LEU A 58 -7.89 -3.02 20.34
N VAL A 59 -7.91 -4.31 20.66
CA VAL A 59 -8.42 -4.83 21.94
C VAL A 59 -7.59 -4.33 23.13
N LEU A 60 -6.26 -4.37 23.03
CA LEU A 60 -5.39 -3.88 24.10
C LEU A 60 -5.56 -2.38 24.35
N ILE A 61 -5.67 -1.57 23.30
CA ILE A 61 -5.87 -0.14 23.41
C ILE A 61 -7.25 0.18 24.00
N THR A 62 -8.30 -0.51 23.57
CA THR A 62 -9.67 -0.30 24.07
C THR A 62 -9.81 -0.72 25.53
N ARG A 63 -9.20 -1.83 25.93
CA ARG A 63 -9.18 -2.27 27.34
C ARG A 63 -8.43 -1.30 28.26
N ARG A 64 -7.35 -0.67 27.77
CA ARG A 64 -6.55 0.31 28.52
C ARG A 64 -7.17 1.70 28.62
N LYS A 65 -8.24 2.01 27.89
CA LYS A 65 -8.89 3.32 27.86
C LYS A 65 -9.28 3.90 29.22
N ARG A 66 -9.46 3.07 30.23
CA ARG A 66 -9.82 3.54 31.59
C ARG A 66 -8.67 4.15 32.39
N ALA A 67 -7.39 3.86 32.06
CA ALA A 67 -6.25 4.26 32.88
C ALA A 67 -5.41 5.44 32.35
N SER A 68 -5.35 5.67 31.03
CA SER A 68 -4.57 6.80 30.45
C SER A 68 -4.95 7.01 28.98
N LYS A 69 -5.54 8.17 28.69
CA LYS A 69 -5.81 8.65 27.31
C LYS A 69 -4.52 9.15 26.65
N SER A 70 -3.57 8.27 26.39
CA SER A 70 -2.39 8.67 25.61
C SER A 70 -2.77 8.86 24.14
N ARG A 71 -2.42 10.01 23.57
CA ARG A 71 -2.69 10.37 22.16
C ARG A 71 -2.11 9.36 21.17
N ILE A 72 -0.92 8.82 21.46
CA ILE A 72 -0.36 7.73 20.66
C ILE A 72 -1.31 6.56 20.56
N HIS A 73 -1.96 6.15 21.65
CA HIS A 73 -2.90 5.04 21.62
C HIS A 73 -4.08 5.33 20.68
N VAL A 74 -4.55 6.58 20.60
CA VAL A 74 -5.59 6.96 19.65
C VAL A 74 -5.09 6.87 18.22
N MET A 75 -3.88 7.34 17.92
CA MET A 75 -3.29 7.26 16.60
C MET A 75 -3.02 5.80 16.18
N LEU A 76 -2.47 4.97 17.08
CA LEU A 76 -2.27 3.55 16.84
C LEU A 76 -3.61 2.80 16.65
N MET A 77 -4.67 3.23 17.33
CA MET A 77 -6.02 2.70 17.11
C MET A 77 -6.50 2.98 15.67
N HIS A 78 -6.31 4.21 15.17
CA HIS A 78 -6.68 4.56 13.80
C HIS A 78 -5.81 3.83 12.78
N LEU A 79 -4.52 3.61 13.06
CA LEU A 79 -3.65 2.79 12.24
C LEU A 79 -4.17 1.34 12.16
N ALA A 80 -4.46 0.71 13.31
CA ALA A 80 -5.00 -0.64 13.34
C ALA A 80 -6.35 -0.76 12.62
N ILE A 81 -7.20 0.27 12.68
CA ILE A 81 -8.47 0.31 11.92
C ILE A 81 -8.19 0.36 10.41
N ALA A 82 -7.25 1.19 9.95
CA ALA A 82 -6.86 1.26 8.55
C ALA A 82 -6.35 -0.09 8.03
N ASP A 83 -5.46 -0.73 8.79
CA ASP A 83 -4.90 -2.04 8.43
C ASP A 83 -5.98 -3.14 8.41
N LEU A 84 -6.95 -3.11 9.33
CA LEU A 84 -8.08 -4.06 9.34
C LEU A 84 -9.04 -3.83 8.16
N LEU A 85 -9.23 -2.59 7.72
CA LEU A 85 -10.01 -2.30 6.50
C LEU A 85 -9.35 -2.95 5.27
N VAL A 86 -8.04 -2.79 5.09
CA VAL A 86 -7.30 -3.47 4.02
C VAL A 86 -7.41 -4.99 4.18
N THR A 87 -7.19 -5.51 5.37
CA THR A 87 -7.20 -6.96 5.66
C THR A 87 -8.52 -7.62 5.31
N PHE A 88 -9.65 -7.02 5.67
CA PHE A 88 -10.96 -7.67 5.50
C PHE A 88 -11.68 -7.28 4.20
N LEU A 89 -11.37 -6.14 3.60
CA LEU A 89 -11.99 -5.73 2.33
C LEU A 89 -11.16 -6.14 1.12
N MET A 90 -9.82 -6.02 1.19
CA MET A 90 -8.96 -6.18 0.02
C MET A 90 -8.40 -7.60 -0.12
N MET A 91 -7.83 -8.15 0.94
CA MET A 91 -7.14 -9.45 0.84
C MET A 91 -8.05 -10.60 0.40
N PRO A 92 -9.32 -10.73 0.86
CA PRO A 92 -10.22 -11.76 0.35
C PRO A 92 -10.54 -11.61 -1.14
N LEU A 93 -10.65 -10.37 -1.64
CA LEU A 93 -10.90 -10.11 -3.06
C LEU A 93 -9.67 -10.43 -3.92
N GLU A 94 -8.46 -10.11 -3.44
CA GLU A 94 -7.21 -10.49 -4.11
C GLU A 94 -7.07 -12.03 -4.19
N ILE A 95 -7.38 -12.74 -3.10
CA ILE A 95 -7.38 -14.20 -3.08
C ILE A 95 -8.42 -14.74 -4.08
N GLY A 96 -9.64 -14.20 -4.06
CA GLY A 96 -10.69 -14.58 -4.99
C GLY A 96 -10.30 -14.35 -6.46
N TRP A 97 -9.67 -13.22 -6.75
CA TRP A 97 -9.16 -12.90 -8.08
C TRP A 97 -8.07 -13.88 -8.54
N ALA A 98 -7.11 -14.18 -7.65
CA ALA A 98 -6.05 -15.15 -7.93
C ALA A 98 -6.61 -16.57 -8.19
N ILE A 99 -7.68 -16.98 -7.47
CA ILE A 99 -8.34 -18.28 -7.68
C ILE A 99 -9.07 -18.34 -9.03
N THR A 100 -9.76 -17.26 -9.39
CA THR A 100 -10.60 -17.23 -10.60
C THR A 100 -9.81 -16.88 -11.87
N VAL A 101 -8.56 -16.42 -11.74
CA VAL A 101 -7.68 -15.94 -12.83
C VAL A 101 -8.29 -14.76 -13.61
N SER A 102 -9.59 -14.60 -13.57
CA SER A 102 -10.37 -13.57 -14.25
C SER A 102 -11.19 -12.78 -13.23
N TRP A 103 -11.29 -11.47 -13.39
CA TRP A 103 -12.11 -10.64 -12.54
C TRP A 103 -13.59 -10.94 -12.72
N LYS A 104 -14.27 -11.40 -11.67
CA LYS A 104 -15.68 -11.80 -11.68
C LYS A 104 -16.61 -10.86 -10.91
N ALA A 105 -16.05 -9.88 -10.19
CA ALA A 105 -16.84 -9.03 -9.28
C ALA A 105 -17.52 -7.82 -9.96
N GLY A 106 -17.35 -7.65 -11.29
CA GLY A 106 -17.94 -6.55 -12.04
C GLY A 106 -17.16 -5.22 -11.96
N ASP A 107 -17.56 -4.23 -12.77
CA ASP A 107 -16.84 -2.95 -12.89
C ASP A 107 -16.95 -2.09 -11.61
N ALA A 108 -18.11 -2.04 -10.98
CA ALA A 108 -18.29 -1.28 -9.75
C ALA A 108 -17.35 -1.77 -8.63
N MET A 109 -17.22 -3.08 -8.46
CA MET A 109 -16.32 -3.64 -7.45
C MET A 109 -14.84 -3.44 -7.84
N CYS A 110 -14.48 -3.45 -9.14
CA CYS A 110 -13.15 -3.11 -9.61
C CYS A 110 -12.73 -1.70 -9.15
N ARG A 111 -13.60 -0.70 -9.36
CA ARG A 111 -13.38 0.70 -8.97
C ARG A 111 -13.31 0.89 -7.46
N ILE A 112 -14.23 0.27 -6.72
CA ILE A 112 -14.28 0.32 -5.25
C ILE A 112 -13.03 -0.33 -4.67
N MET A 113 -12.62 -1.48 -5.19
CA MET A 113 -11.43 -2.18 -4.77
C MET A 113 -10.17 -1.34 -5.01
N ALA A 114 -10.03 -0.76 -6.20
CA ALA A 114 -8.91 0.11 -6.53
C ALA A 114 -8.81 1.32 -5.56
N PHE A 115 -9.95 1.92 -5.20
CA PHE A 115 -10.00 2.98 -4.19
C PHE A 115 -9.48 2.49 -2.83
N PHE A 116 -10.06 1.41 -2.28
CA PHE A 116 -9.69 0.93 -0.95
C PHE A 116 -8.25 0.42 -0.87
N ARG A 117 -7.72 -0.14 -1.96
CA ARG A 117 -6.32 -0.59 -2.07
C ARG A 117 -5.35 0.54 -1.71
N VAL A 118 -5.49 1.71 -2.32
CA VAL A 118 -4.60 2.85 -2.05
C VAL A 118 -5.04 3.67 -0.83
N PHE A 119 -6.33 3.69 -0.50
CA PHE A 119 -6.86 4.39 0.67
C PHE A 119 -6.21 3.89 1.96
N GLY A 120 -6.16 2.57 2.16
CA GLY A 120 -5.50 1.98 3.34
C GLY A 120 -4.02 2.37 3.42
N LEU A 121 -3.32 2.37 2.28
CA LEU A 121 -1.90 2.74 2.19
C LEU A 121 -1.67 4.22 2.50
N TYR A 122 -2.45 5.13 1.92
CA TYR A 122 -2.39 6.56 2.23
C TYR A 122 -2.70 6.82 3.70
N LEU A 123 -3.74 6.18 4.24
CA LEU A 123 -4.15 6.39 5.62
C LEU A 123 -3.05 5.92 6.59
N SER A 124 -2.49 4.72 6.39
CA SER A 124 -1.40 4.20 7.21
C SER A 124 -0.17 5.12 7.17
N SER A 125 0.26 5.56 5.98
CA SER A 125 1.41 6.45 5.84
C SER A 125 1.19 7.82 6.49
N LEU A 126 0.00 8.42 6.32
CA LEU A 126 -0.33 9.72 6.94
C LEU A 126 -0.49 9.62 8.46
N ILE A 127 -1.01 8.50 8.98
CA ILE A 127 -1.05 8.27 10.44
C ILE A 127 0.37 8.15 11.02
N LEU A 128 1.31 7.51 10.31
CA LEU A 128 2.72 7.48 10.72
C LEU A 128 3.34 8.88 10.77
N VAL A 129 3.02 9.76 9.82
CA VAL A 129 3.38 11.18 9.86
C VAL A 129 2.79 11.85 11.12
N CYS A 130 1.51 11.64 11.41
CA CYS A 130 0.85 12.20 12.60
C CYS A 130 1.54 11.75 13.89
N ILE A 131 1.88 10.46 14.00
CA ILE A 131 2.60 9.91 15.17
C ILE A 131 3.97 10.57 15.30
N SER A 132 4.72 10.71 14.21
CA SER A 132 6.06 11.31 14.20
C SER A 132 6.01 12.78 14.61
N MET A 133 5.05 13.54 14.10
CA MET A 133 4.84 14.94 14.47
C MET A 133 4.38 15.08 15.93
N ASP A 134 3.50 14.21 16.43
CA ASP A 134 3.09 14.24 17.84
C ASP A 134 4.31 14.01 18.77
N ARG A 135 5.20 13.08 18.41
CA ARG A 135 6.45 12.87 19.16
C ARG A 135 7.37 14.07 19.09
N TYR A 136 7.53 14.68 17.93
CA TYR A 136 8.32 15.88 17.74
C TYR A 136 7.86 17.01 18.68
N TYR A 137 6.58 17.35 18.67
CA TYR A 137 6.04 18.40 19.53
C TYR A 137 6.13 18.05 21.01
N ALA A 138 5.89 16.80 21.41
CA ALA A 138 5.96 16.35 22.79
C ALA A 138 7.38 16.47 23.41
N ILE A 139 8.41 16.34 22.58
CA ILE A 139 9.82 16.34 23.02
C ILE A 139 10.45 17.73 22.88
N ILE A 140 10.24 18.39 21.74
CA ILE A 140 10.92 19.66 21.42
C ILE A 140 10.20 20.88 22.04
N ARG A 141 8.85 20.85 22.05
CA ARG A 141 8.04 21.99 22.54
C ARG A 141 7.11 21.59 23.69
N PRO A 142 7.64 21.13 24.83
CA PRO A 142 6.83 20.63 25.95
C PRO A 142 5.94 21.69 26.62
N LEU A 143 6.25 22.97 26.46
CA LEU A 143 5.49 24.07 27.07
C LEU A 143 4.27 24.52 26.27
N GLN A 144 4.13 24.11 25.00
CA GLN A 144 2.95 24.40 24.14
C GLN A 144 1.83 23.39 24.36
N LEU A 145 1.53 23.02 25.59
CA LEU A 145 0.61 21.94 25.96
C LEU A 145 -0.88 22.33 25.89
N ARG A 146 -1.20 23.62 25.68
CA ARG A 146 -2.58 24.11 25.85
C ARG A 146 -3.61 23.53 24.86
N ASP A 147 -3.20 23.12 23.62
CA ASP A 147 -4.10 22.64 22.59
C ASP A 147 -3.67 21.32 21.93
N VAL A 148 -2.93 20.51 22.64
CA VAL A 148 -2.28 19.32 22.08
C VAL A 148 -3.29 18.24 21.68
N ASP A 149 -4.37 18.06 22.44
CA ASP A 149 -5.42 17.08 22.13
C ASP A 149 -6.25 17.51 20.91
N LYS A 150 -6.52 18.81 20.78
CA LYS A 150 -7.19 19.39 19.61
C LYS A 150 -6.35 19.20 18.35
N ARG A 151 -5.04 19.48 18.44
CA ARG A 151 -4.11 19.26 17.34
C ARG A 151 -4.04 17.80 16.91
N GLY A 152 -3.96 16.86 17.85
CA GLY A 152 -3.97 15.42 17.55
C GLY A 152 -5.23 14.98 16.78
N LYS A 153 -6.40 15.46 17.21
CA LYS A 153 -7.66 15.19 16.51
C LYS A 153 -7.68 15.78 15.09
N ILE A 154 -7.22 17.04 14.95
CA ILE A 154 -7.15 17.69 13.62
C ILE A 154 -6.21 16.91 12.68
N MET A 155 -5.03 16.49 13.16
CA MET A 155 -4.08 15.73 12.36
C MET A 155 -4.68 14.40 11.89
N ILE A 156 -5.38 13.67 12.78
CA ILE A 156 -6.07 12.42 12.40
C ILE A 156 -7.19 12.71 11.39
N CYS A 157 -7.99 13.74 11.60
CA CYS A 157 -9.04 14.13 10.65
C CYS A 157 -8.46 14.45 9.27
N LEU A 158 -7.36 15.23 9.22
CA LEU A 158 -6.65 15.55 7.97
C LEU A 158 -6.08 14.30 7.30
N ALA A 159 -5.58 13.32 8.06
CA ALA A 159 -5.11 12.05 7.52
C ALA A 159 -6.25 11.27 6.86
N TRP A 160 -7.42 11.19 7.46
CA TRP A 160 -8.59 10.51 6.88
C TRP A 160 -9.10 11.22 5.62
N VAL A 161 -9.31 12.54 5.69
CA VAL A 161 -9.77 13.34 4.54
C VAL A 161 -8.76 13.30 3.40
N GLY A 162 -7.47 13.48 3.70
CA GLY A 162 -6.40 13.41 2.71
C GLY A 162 -6.35 12.04 2.03
N SER A 163 -6.47 10.95 2.79
CA SER A 163 -6.48 9.60 2.24
C SER A 163 -7.67 9.37 1.31
N ILE A 164 -8.85 9.85 1.65
CA ILE A 164 -10.03 9.79 0.76
C ILE A 164 -9.76 10.56 -0.53
N VAL A 165 -9.33 11.82 -0.43
CA VAL A 165 -9.11 12.68 -1.60
C VAL A 165 -8.05 12.10 -2.54
N PHE A 166 -6.92 11.63 -2.02
CA PHE A 166 -5.84 11.05 -2.83
C PHE A 166 -6.20 9.68 -3.41
N SER A 167 -7.18 8.99 -2.86
CA SER A 167 -7.64 7.69 -3.37
C SER A 167 -8.75 7.79 -4.42
N MET A 168 -9.51 8.89 -4.45
CA MET A 168 -10.61 9.11 -5.41
C MET A 168 -10.21 8.89 -6.87
N PRO A 169 -9.04 9.37 -7.36
CA PRO A 169 -8.66 9.17 -8.76
C PRO A 169 -8.60 7.70 -9.19
N GLN A 170 -8.32 6.77 -8.28
CA GLN A 170 -8.29 5.33 -8.58
C GLN A 170 -9.63 4.79 -9.08
N MET A 171 -10.74 5.34 -8.59
CA MET A 171 -12.09 4.93 -9.04
C MET A 171 -12.36 5.32 -10.51
N VAL A 172 -11.65 6.32 -11.01
CA VAL A 172 -11.77 6.77 -12.41
C VAL A 172 -10.77 6.05 -13.29
N VAL A 173 -9.56 5.83 -12.80
CA VAL A 173 -8.45 5.24 -13.55
C VAL A 173 -8.67 3.74 -13.78
N PHE A 174 -9.19 3.01 -12.81
CA PHE A 174 -9.46 1.58 -12.92
C PHE A 174 -10.85 1.31 -13.52
N HIS A 175 -10.92 0.32 -14.41
CA HIS A 175 -12.16 -0.17 -15.01
C HIS A 175 -12.03 -1.64 -15.40
N LEU A 176 -13.18 -2.25 -15.63
CA LEU A 176 -13.25 -3.63 -16.12
C LEU A 176 -13.04 -3.66 -17.62
N GLU A 177 -12.06 -4.41 -18.09
CA GLU A 177 -11.85 -4.67 -19.51
C GLU A 177 -11.93 -6.16 -19.80
N THR A 178 -12.63 -6.51 -20.88
CA THR A 178 -12.79 -7.90 -21.35
C THR A 178 -11.93 -8.11 -22.57
N HIS A 179 -11.23 -9.24 -22.62
CA HIS A 179 -10.36 -9.57 -23.73
C HIS A 179 -11.17 -9.73 -25.04
N PRO A 180 -10.78 -9.08 -26.15
CA PRO A 180 -11.58 -9.00 -27.37
C PRO A 180 -11.88 -10.39 -27.99
N ASN A 181 -10.95 -11.33 -27.90
CA ASN A 181 -11.08 -12.66 -28.48
C ASN A 181 -11.49 -13.75 -27.47
N ILE A 182 -11.48 -13.44 -26.15
CA ILE A 182 -11.73 -14.40 -25.07
C ILE A 182 -12.74 -13.79 -24.10
N THR A 183 -14.01 -13.93 -24.40
CA THR A 183 -15.12 -13.23 -23.73
C THR A 183 -15.29 -13.58 -22.24
N TRP A 184 -14.78 -14.72 -21.79
CA TRP A 184 -14.84 -15.10 -20.38
C TRP A 184 -13.72 -14.47 -19.54
N TYR A 185 -12.67 -13.93 -20.19
CA TYR A 185 -11.51 -13.35 -19.52
C TYR A 185 -11.66 -11.84 -19.43
N SER A 186 -11.90 -11.37 -18.22
CA SER A 186 -12.00 -9.94 -17.89
C SER A 186 -11.03 -9.62 -16.77
N GLN A 187 -10.45 -8.42 -16.81
CA GLN A 187 -9.51 -7.94 -15.81
C GLN A 187 -9.85 -6.52 -15.36
N CYS A 188 -9.52 -6.21 -14.09
CA CYS A 188 -9.63 -4.87 -13.53
C CYS A 188 -8.33 -4.11 -13.82
N VAL A 189 -8.36 -3.18 -14.76
CA VAL A 189 -7.17 -2.61 -15.40
C VAL A 189 -7.21 -1.09 -15.50
N THR A 190 -6.07 -0.50 -15.85
CA THR A 190 -5.89 0.94 -16.13
C THR A 190 -5.63 1.22 -17.61
N PHE A 191 -5.73 0.20 -18.49
CA PHE A 191 -5.43 0.35 -19.91
C PHE A 191 -6.34 1.39 -20.54
N ASN A 192 -5.80 2.12 -21.52
CA ASN A 192 -6.55 3.13 -22.29
C ASN A 192 -7.19 4.26 -21.48
N THR A 193 -6.92 4.38 -20.18
CA THR A 193 -7.46 5.47 -19.33
C THR A 193 -6.69 6.78 -19.57
N PHE A 194 -5.38 6.68 -19.78
CA PHE A 194 -4.56 7.87 -19.94
C PHE A 194 -4.36 8.20 -21.42
N PRO A 195 -4.55 9.48 -21.83
CA PRO A 195 -4.40 9.89 -23.23
C PRO A 195 -2.98 9.72 -23.77
N THR A 196 -1.98 9.85 -22.90
CA THR A 196 -0.56 9.70 -23.25
C THR A 196 0.22 9.01 -22.13
N TYR A 197 1.32 8.39 -22.49
CA TYR A 197 2.28 7.80 -21.54
C TYR A 197 2.75 8.80 -20.46
N THR A 198 2.94 10.07 -20.85
CA THR A 198 3.35 11.12 -19.90
C THR A 198 2.34 11.32 -18.78
N HIS A 199 1.03 11.24 -19.07
CA HIS A 199 0.00 11.36 -18.04
C HIS A 199 0.02 10.17 -17.09
N GLU A 200 0.21 8.96 -17.60
CA GLU A 200 0.34 7.73 -16.78
C GLU A 200 1.54 7.84 -15.82
N VAL A 201 2.71 8.22 -16.34
CA VAL A 201 3.93 8.40 -15.53
C VAL A 201 3.75 9.51 -14.50
N THR A 202 3.17 10.65 -14.89
CA THR A 202 2.92 11.78 -13.98
C THR A 202 1.99 11.37 -12.83
N TYR A 203 0.93 10.61 -13.14
CA TYR A 203 0.02 10.08 -12.14
C TYR A 203 0.72 9.11 -11.16
N SER A 204 1.53 8.20 -11.69
CA SER A 204 2.31 7.24 -10.89
C SER A 204 3.33 7.95 -9.99
N LEU A 205 4.05 8.94 -10.53
CA LEU A 205 5.00 9.76 -9.77
C LEU A 205 4.29 10.57 -8.67
N PHE A 206 3.13 11.17 -8.96
CA PHE A 206 2.34 11.87 -7.95
C PHE A 206 1.97 10.94 -6.79
N GLY A 207 1.44 9.75 -7.08
CA GLY A 207 1.14 8.75 -6.06
C GLY A 207 2.36 8.38 -5.22
N MET A 208 3.51 8.16 -5.85
CA MET A 208 4.77 7.86 -5.19
C MET A 208 5.24 9.01 -4.28
N VAL A 209 5.15 10.25 -4.74
CA VAL A 209 5.55 11.42 -3.93
C VAL A 209 4.68 11.54 -2.69
N VAL A 210 3.35 11.45 -2.83
CA VAL A 210 2.43 11.62 -1.70
C VAL A 210 2.48 10.45 -0.72
N MET A 211 2.60 9.21 -1.20
CA MET A 211 2.52 8.02 -0.36
C MET A 211 3.86 7.63 0.28
N TYR A 212 4.98 7.91 -0.39
CA TYR A 212 6.31 7.47 0.05
C TYR A 212 7.24 8.64 0.39
N TRP A 213 7.55 9.52 -0.57
CA TRP A 213 8.56 10.57 -0.37
C TRP A 213 8.16 11.61 0.67
N PHE A 214 6.94 12.09 0.62
CA PHE A 214 6.46 13.07 1.60
C PHE A 214 6.49 12.53 3.03
N PRO A 215 5.90 11.36 3.35
CA PRO A 215 6.03 10.77 4.68
C PRO A 215 7.48 10.54 5.10
N LEU A 216 8.32 10.02 4.20
CA LEU A 216 9.73 9.75 4.47
C LEU A 216 10.48 11.02 4.92
N ILE A 217 10.34 12.10 4.17
CA ILE A 217 11.00 13.38 4.46
C ILE A 217 10.56 13.92 5.82
N VAL A 218 9.25 13.94 6.08
CA VAL A 218 8.70 14.43 7.35
C VAL A 218 9.19 13.59 8.52
N ILE A 219 9.21 12.28 8.37
CA ILE A 219 9.65 11.36 9.41
C ILE A 219 11.15 11.51 9.67
N ILE A 220 11.99 11.52 8.65
CA ILE A 220 13.44 11.74 8.80
C ILE A 220 13.70 13.07 9.51
N TYR A 221 13.06 14.15 9.07
CA TYR A 221 13.19 15.46 9.69
C TYR A 221 12.82 15.47 11.19
N THR A 222 11.66 14.92 11.52
CA THR A 222 11.15 14.90 12.89
C THR A 222 12.04 14.06 13.82
N TYR A 223 12.49 12.87 13.39
CA TYR A 223 13.35 12.01 14.22
C TYR A 223 14.77 12.54 14.35
N THR A 224 15.34 13.09 13.27
CA THR A 224 16.65 13.76 13.36
C THR A 224 16.61 14.92 14.36
N SER A 225 15.59 15.77 14.28
CA SER A 225 15.40 16.88 15.23
C SER A 225 15.23 16.39 16.68
N ILE A 226 14.48 15.31 16.90
CA ILE A 226 14.31 14.69 18.21
C ILE A 226 15.63 14.17 18.76
N LEU A 227 16.42 13.46 17.94
CA LEU A 227 17.72 12.91 18.35
C LEU A 227 18.70 14.02 18.71
N LEU A 228 18.80 15.07 17.89
CA LEU A 228 19.65 16.23 18.17
C LEU A 228 19.27 16.90 19.50
N GLU A 229 17.98 17.08 19.76
CA GLU A 229 17.51 17.70 21.01
C GLU A 229 17.79 16.80 22.23
N ILE A 230 17.61 15.48 22.12
CA ILE A 230 17.97 14.53 23.19
C ILE A 230 19.47 14.60 23.47
N CYS A 231 20.34 14.57 22.45
CA CYS A 231 21.78 14.68 22.61
C CYS A 231 22.18 16.00 23.30
N LYS A 232 21.57 17.13 22.88
CA LYS A 232 21.81 18.44 23.47
C LYS A 232 21.45 18.49 24.98
N ARG A 233 20.28 17.93 25.31
CA ARG A 233 19.82 17.87 26.72
C ARG A 233 20.65 16.94 27.57
N THR A 234 21.15 15.83 27.04
CA THR A 234 22.03 14.88 27.73
C THR A 234 23.36 15.56 28.08
N LYS A 235 24.00 16.25 27.12
CA LYS A 235 25.24 17.00 27.35
C LYS A 235 25.07 18.07 28.42
N LYS A 236 23.94 18.81 28.40
CA LYS A 236 23.66 19.82 29.41
C LYS A 236 23.44 19.23 30.81
N SER A 237 22.78 18.05 30.90
CA SER A 237 22.54 17.36 32.18
C SER A 237 23.80 16.73 32.78
N GLU A 238 24.82 16.41 31.99
CA GLU A 238 26.11 15.95 32.47
C GLU A 238 26.87 17.07 33.22
N HIS A 239 26.66 18.30 32.81
CA HIS A 239 27.28 19.47 33.46
C HIS A 239 26.57 19.85 34.79
N ASP A 240 25.26 19.53 34.93
CA ASP A 240 24.45 19.79 36.13
C ASP A 240 24.25 18.51 36.96
N LYS A 241 25.23 18.11 37.78
CA LYS A 241 25.23 16.87 38.60
C LYS A 241 24.10 16.71 39.63
N ILE A 242 23.27 17.71 39.91
CA ILE A 242 22.39 17.77 41.07
C ILE A 242 20.94 17.29 40.82
N ARG A 243 20.49 17.02 39.61
CA ARG A 243 19.06 16.76 39.27
C ARG A 243 18.74 15.37 38.72
N ARG A 244 19.47 14.33 39.16
CA ARG A 244 19.56 13.03 38.48
C ARG A 244 18.39 12.01 38.64
N SER A 245 17.55 12.06 39.68
CA SER A 245 16.70 10.88 39.98
C SER A 245 15.34 10.85 39.29
N SER A 246 14.60 11.96 39.22
CA SER A 246 13.26 11.95 38.61
C SER A 246 13.29 12.14 37.08
N MET A 247 14.29 12.85 36.54
CA MET A 247 14.45 13.12 35.11
C MET A 247 14.84 11.85 34.33
N GLY A 248 15.58 10.94 34.96
CA GLY A 248 16.01 9.67 34.32
C GLY A 248 14.86 8.69 33.98
N PHE A 249 13.80 8.67 34.78
CA PHE A 249 12.66 7.76 34.51
C PHE A 249 11.78 8.26 33.35
N LEU A 250 11.43 9.54 33.34
CA LEU A 250 10.64 10.16 32.26
C LEU A 250 11.38 10.13 30.92
N THR A 251 12.71 10.32 30.94
CA THR A 251 13.54 10.24 29.73
C THR A 251 13.58 8.82 29.18
N ARG A 252 13.71 7.80 30.05
CA ARG A 252 13.70 6.38 29.63
C ARG A 252 12.38 5.96 29.01
N ALA A 253 11.24 6.38 29.56
CA ALA A 253 9.92 6.09 28.99
C ALA A 253 9.73 6.74 27.62
N LYS A 254 10.16 8.00 27.44
CA LYS A 254 10.13 8.71 26.16
C LYS A 254 11.01 8.03 25.09
N ILE A 255 12.23 7.62 25.47
CA ILE A 255 13.15 6.91 24.57
C ILE A 255 12.59 5.55 24.16
N ARG A 256 11.97 4.80 25.08
CA ARG A 256 11.33 3.50 24.72
C ARG A 256 10.23 3.68 23.69
N THR A 257 9.34 4.67 23.87
CA THR A 257 8.27 4.94 22.91
C THR A 257 8.82 5.39 21.56
N LEU A 258 9.86 6.23 21.56
CA LEU A 258 10.55 6.66 20.36
C LEU A 258 11.14 5.46 19.60
N LYS A 259 11.85 4.57 20.30
CA LYS A 259 12.43 3.36 19.69
C LYS A 259 11.38 2.49 19.01
N MET A 260 10.22 2.25 19.66
CA MET A 260 9.13 1.49 19.04
C MET A 260 8.60 2.16 17.76
N THR A 261 8.43 3.48 17.79
CA THR A 261 7.93 4.21 16.61
C THR A 261 8.95 4.19 15.46
N VAL A 262 10.26 4.34 15.77
CA VAL A 262 11.33 4.22 14.75
C VAL A 262 11.31 2.84 14.08
N ILE A 263 11.10 1.76 14.86
CA ILE A 263 11.02 0.41 14.31
C ILE A 263 9.84 0.28 13.34
N ILE A 264 8.64 0.76 13.72
CA ILE A 264 7.45 0.70 12.85
C ILE A 264 7.70 1.43 11.53
N VAL A 265 8.29 2.62 11.61
CA VAL A 265 8.65 3.44 10.45
C VAL A 265 9.70 2.75 9.58
N ALA A 266 10.75 2.17 10.20
CA ALA A 266 11.78 1.47 9.45
C ALA A 266 11.21 0.26 8.70
N VAL A 267 10.34 -0.53 9.33
CA VAL A 267 9.66 -1.65 8.68
C VAL A 267 8.81 -1.17 7.50
N PHE A 268 8.03 -0.09 7.66
CA PHE A 268 7.26 0.48 6.57
C PHE A 268 8.15 0.81 5.35
N PHE A 269 9.26 1.51 5.57
CA PHE A 269 10.14 1.89 4.46
C PHE A 269 10.88 0.70 3.84
N ILE A 270 11.36 -0.25 4.64
CA ILE A 270 12.03 -1.46 4.13
C ILE A 270 11.05 -2.25 3.23
N CYS A 271 9.79 -2.37 3.61
CA CYS A 271 8.80 -3.08 2.82
C CYS A 271 8.44 -2.35 1.51
N TRP A 272 8.39 -1.01 1.51
CA TRP A 272 7.95 -0.24 0.36
C TRP A 272 9.06 0.16 -0.63
N THR A 273 10.30 0.28 -0.15
CA THR A 273 11.43 0.69 -1.00
C THR A 273 11.63 -0.21 -2.23
N PRO A 274 11.61 -1.55 -2.14
CA PRO A 274 11.79 -2.41 -3.31
C PRO A 274 10.74 -2.16 -4.38
N TYR A 275 9.49 -2.00 -3.98
CA TYR A 275 8.38 -1.70 -4.90
C TYR A 275 8.60 -0.40 -5.67
N TYR A 276 8.96 0.68 -4.97
CA TYR A 276 9.17 1.97 -5.63
C TYR A 276 10.41 2.01 -6.51
N ILE A 277 11.47 1.29 -6.14
CA ILE A 277 12.65 1.12 -6.99
C ILE A 277 12.24 0.40 -8.29
N MET A 278 11.52 -0.70 -8.20
CA MET A 278 11.04 -1.44 -9.36
C MET A 278 10.11 -0.58 -10.24
N SER A 279 9.19 0.15 -9.63
CA SER A 279 8.28 1.06 -10.35
C SER A 279 9.03 2.15 -11.11
N LEU A 280 10.06 2.77 -10.51
CA LEU A 280 10.92 3.76 -11.17
C LEU A 280 11.74 3.15 -12.30
N CYS A 281 12.29 1.94 -12.11
CA CYS A 281 13.01 1.24 -13.16
C CYS A 281 12.11 0.97 -14.38
N VAL A 282 10.89 0.50 -14.16
CA VAL A 282 9.92 0.24 -15.22
C VAL A 282 9.52 1.53 -15.94
N SER A 283 9.23 2.61 -15.19
CA SER A 283 8.90 3.92 -15.76
C SER A 283 10.07 4.57 -16.50
N GLY A 284 11.30 4.44 -16.02
CA GLY A 284 12.52 4.98 -16.66
C GLY A 284 12.89 4.24 -17.96
N ILE A 285 12.58 2.96 -18.06
CA ILE A 285 12.88 2.12 -19.23
C ILE A 285 11.92 2.41 -20.39
N GLY A 286 10.68 2.82 -20.13
CA GLY A 286 9.72 3.20 -21.17
C GLY A 286 10.09 4.48 -21.95
N SER A 287 11.02 5.28 -21.45
CA SER A 287 11.45 6.57 -22.04
C SER A 287 12.59 6.47 -23.06
N THR A 288 13.36 5.40 -23.06
CA THR A 288 14.52 5.24 -23.96
C THR A 288 14.27 4.11 -24.95
N GLY A 289 14.13 4.41 -26.25
CA GLY A 289 13.91 3.46 -27.34
C GLY A 289 15.01 2.40 -27.56
N THR A 290 15.48 1.76 -26.51
CA THR A 290 16.51 0.70 -26.50
C THR A 290 15.89 -0.68 -26.64
N PRO A 291 16.66 -1.75 -26.97
CA PRO A 291 16.18 -3.13 -27.09
C PRO A 291 15.41 -3.67 -25.87
N ARG A 292 15.53 -2.99 -24.72
CA ARG A 292 14.69 -3.22 -23.54
C ARG A 292 13.22 -2.83 -23.75
N THR A 293 12.92 -1.83 -24.61
CA THR A 293 11.52 -1.51 -24.98
C THR A 293 10.91 -2.63 -25.80
N LYS A 294 11.69 -3.40 -26.54
CA LYS A 294 11.22 -4.59 -27.23
C LYS A 294 10.81 -5.67 -26.23
N TRP A 295 11.61 -5.88 -25.17
CA TRP A 295 11.30 -6.80 -24.07
C TRP A 295 10.07 -6.36 -23.25
N ILE A 296 9.94 -5.05 -23.01
CA ILE A 296 8.77 -4.47 -22.31
C ILE A 296 7.55 -4.46 -23.22
N ASN A 297 7.71 -4.25 -24.53
CA ASN A 297 6.60 -4.36 -25.49
C ASN A 297 6.24 -5.82 -25.74
N GLU A 298 7.18 -6.74 -25.78
CA GLU A 298 6.92 -8.19 -25.77
C GLU A 298 6.32 -8.63 -24.42
N PHE A 299 6.76 -8.05 -23.30
CA PHE A 299 6.14 -8.25 -21.97
C PHE A 299 4.80 -7.51 -21.84
N LYS A 300 4.62 -6.35 -22.47
CA LYS A 300 3.33 -5.65 -22.61
C LYS A 300 2.41 -6.33 -23.63
N GLU A 301 2.94 -6.90 -24.68
CA GLU A 301 2.18 -7.72 -25.63
C GLU A 301 1.84 -9.09 -25.05
N ALA A 302 2.75 -9.71 -24.31
CA ALA A 302 2.44 -10.86 -23.46
C ALA A 302 1.58 -10.46 -22.24
N SER A 303 1.72 -9.26 -21.70
CA SER A 303 0.95 -8.64 -20.59
C SER A 303 -0.23 -7.80 -21.04
N SER A 304 -0.49 -7.61 -22.33
CA SER A 304 -1.84 -7.21 -22.77
C SER A 304 -2.82 -8.36 -22.54
N CYS A 305 -2.28 -9.50 -22.12
CA CYS A 305 -3.01 -10.65 -21.58
C CYS A 305 -2.83 -10.87 -20.08
N SER A 306 -1.87 -10.20 -19.39
CA SER A 306 -1.65 -10.41 -17.97
C SER A 306 -1.16 -9.14 -17.31
N HIS A 307 -1.87 -8.72 -16.27
CA HIS A 307 -1.38 -7.71 -15.36
C HIS A 307 -0.16 -8.24 -14.63
N PRO A 308 0.90 -7.40 -14.49
CA PRO A 308 1.80 -7.61 -13.39
C PRO A 308 0.96 -7.48 -12.11
N PRO A 309 1.13 -8.34 -11.12
CA PRO A 309 0.54 -8.12 -9.82
C PRO A 309 0.98 -6.74 -9.37
N ILE A 310 0.01 -5.82 -9.17
CA ILE A 310 0.27 -4.58 -8.49
C ILE A 310 0.72 -5.02 -7.11
N PRO A 311 1.96 -4.80 -6.70
CA PRO A 311 2.39 -5.24 -5.39
C PRO A 311 1.59 -4.48 -4.35
N VAL A 312 1.09 -5.22 -3.42
CA VAL A 312 0.39 -4.76 -2.21
C VAL A 312 1.37 -4.12 -1.23
#